data_6f902f1266e557a49f009812f7032790
#
_entry.id   6f902f1266e557a49f009812f7032790
#
_cell.length_a   1.000
_cell.length_b   1.000
_cell.length_c   1.000
_cell.angle_alpha   90.00
_cell.angle_beta   90.00
_cell.angle_gamma   90.00
#
_symmetry.space_group_name_H-M   'P 1'
#
loop_
_entity.id
_entity.type
_entity.pdbx_description
1 polymer ?
#
loop_
_entity_poly.entity_id
_entity_poly.type
_entity_poly.pdbx_seq_one_letter_code
_entity_poly.pdbx_strand_id
1 'polypeptide(L)'
;MGLVTIIENEAHFQSQMANAGSKLVVVYFTASWCPPCQRISPFYEQLPVKFPKAVFLKVDVDSCAETASAQGVNAMPTFVIYKNWRKVDLITGANPANLEAKIRQYYGTEEAGDEDSAVPGQMDLATFITKSECECLNESDDHPLAHALNSGGGYLASDCDEQLIINITFNQLVKIHSLKIKAPADKGPKFLKLFINQPRTLDFDQATGNISVQDLELSPSDLEGNPVPLKFVKFQSVQNIQIFIKDNQSGGDVTQIDHLAFYGSPISTTNMGEFKRVAGKKGESH
;
A
#
# COMPACT_ATOMS: atom_id res chain seq x y z
N MET A 1 22.57 8.05 8.04
CA MET A 1 22.85 8.84 6.83
C MET A 1 22.24 8.06 5.67
N GLY A 2 21.23 8.61 5.00
CA GLY A 2 20.67 8.01 3.80
C GLY A 2 21.70 8.07 2.67
N LEU A 3 21.97 6.94 2.04
CA LEU A 3 22.85 6.84 0.88
C LEU A 3 22.02 6.52 -0.36
N VAL A 4 22.52 6.94 -1.54
CA VAL A 4 21.96 6.49 -2.81
C VAL A 4 22.41 5.04 -3.03
N THR A 5 21.46 4.14 -3.25
CA THR A 5 21.74 2.74 -3.55
C THR A 5 21.96 2.56 -5.05
N ILE A 6 23.10 2.02 -5.44
CA ILE A 6 23.41 1.68 -6.84
C ILE A 6 22.78 0.33 -7.15
N ILE A 7 22.00 0.27 -8.22
CA ILE A 7 21.34 -0.95 -8.68
C ILE A 7 22.26 -1.70 -9.64
N GLU A 8 22.47 -2.96 -9.36
CA GLU A 8 23.39 -3.83 -10.11
C GLU A 8 22.68 -4.63 -11.22
N ASN A 9 21.39 -4.97 -11.00
CA ASN A 9 20.59 -5.78 -11.93
C ASN A 9 19.10 -5.69 -11.58
N GLU A 10 18.24 -6.30 -12.42
CA GLU A 10 16.80 -6.30 -12.24
C GLU A 10 16.38 -6.91 -10.90
N ALA A 11 16.95 -8.03 -10.49
CA ALA A 11 16.60 -8.67 -9.22
C ALA A 11 16.93 -7.77 -8.03
N HIS A 12 18.06 -7.04 -8.09
CA HIS A 12 18.42 -6.05 -7.08
C HIS A 12 17.44 -4.88 -7.07
N PHE A 13 17.02 -4.38 -8.25
CA PHE A 13 15.99 -3.35 -8.35
C PHE A 13 14.69 -3.77 -7.69
N GLN A 14 14.17 -4.95 -8.02
CA GLN A 14 12.95 -5.48 -7.42
C GLN A 14 13.06 -5.65 -5.90
N SER A 15 14.20 -6.14 -5.43
CA SER A 15 14.46 -6.28 -3.99
C SER A 15 14.47 -4.92 -3.27
N GLN A 16 15.11 -3.90 -3.84
CA GLN A 16 15.15 -2.56 -3.26
C GLN A 16 13.77 -1.89 -3.27
N MET A 17 13.00 -2.08 -4.35
CA MET A 17 11.61 -1.63 -4.40
C MET A 17 10.77 -2.32 -3.33
N ALA A 18 10.93 -3.64 -3.14
CA ALA A 18 10.24 -4.40 -2.09
C ALA A 18 10.59 -3.90 -0.69
N ASN A 19 11.87 -3.65 -0.43
CA ASN A 19 12.36 -3.16 0.87
C ASN A 19 11.94 -1.71 1.16
N ALA A 20 11.65 -0.93 0.14
CA ALA A 20 11.18 0.44 0.30
C ALA A 20 9.76 0.52 0.88
N GLY A 21 8.94 -0.51 0.67
CA GLY A 21 7.55 -0.54 1.18
C GLY A 21 6.72 0.62 0.65
N SER A 22 6.04 1.33 1.52
CA SER A 22 5.21 2.51 1.20
C SER A 22 6.02 3.79 0.98
N LYS A 23 7.34 3.79 1.26
CA LYS A 23 8.18 4.98 1.17
C LYS A 23 8.19 5.57 -0.23
N LEU A 24 8.46 6.89 -0.28
CA LEU A 24 8.78 7.54 -1.55
C LEU A 24 10.09 6.96 -2.09
N VAL A 25 10.07 6.45 -3.33
CA VAL A 25 11.27 5.96 -4.01
C VAL A 25 11.54 6.86 -5.21
N VAL A 26 12.75 7.38 -5.28
CA VAL A 26 13.23 8.16 -6.42
C VAL A 26 14.29 7.34 -7.13
N VAL A 27 14.04 7.00 -8.39
CA VAL A 27 14.96 6.21 -9.21
C VAL A 27 15.60 7.11 -10.26
N TYR A 28 16.89 7.26 -10.21
CA TYR A 28 17.69 8.02 -11.16
C TYR A 28 18.31 7.10 -12.22
N PHE A 29 17.83 7.21 -13.45
CA PHE A 29 18.38 6.54 -14.62
C PHE A 29 19.45 7.40 -15.25
N THR A 30 20.67 6.84 -15.38
CA THR A 30 21.89 7.52 -15.80
C THR A 30 22.70 6.67 -16.76
N ALA A 31 23.71 7.27 -17.39
CA ALA A 31 24.75 6.57 -18.14
C ALA A 31 26.09 7.27 -17.95
N SER A 32 27.19 6.53 -18.04
CA SER A 32 28.54 7.04 -17.87
C SER A 32 28.95 8.08 -18.95
N TRP A 33 28.44 7.89 -20.15
CA TRP A 33 28.67 8.75 -21.32
C TRP A 33 27.74 9.96 -21.42
N CYS A 34 26.85 10.20 -20.45
CA CYS A 34 25.86 11.26 -20.47
C CYS A 34 26.33 12.52 -19.70
N PRO A 35 26.78 13.62 -20.38
CA PRO A 35 27.25 14.82 -19.68
C PRO A 35 26.18 15.51 -18.80
N PRO A 36 24.89 15.60 -19.20
CA PRO A 36 23.87 16.14 -18.30
C PRO A 36 23.71 15.31 -17.02
N CYS A 37 23.85 13.98 -17.10
CA CYS A 37 23.79 13.08 -15.95
C CYS A 37 24.91 13.37 -14.97
N GLN A 38 26.15 13.55 -15.48
CA GLN A 38 27.29 13.85 -14.64
C GLN A 38 27.14 15.17 -13.88
N ARG A 39 26.50 16.18 -14.48
CA ARG A 39 26.24 17.47 -13.83
C ARG A 39 25.25 17.41 -12.71
N ILE A 40 24.20 16.56 -12.83
CA ILE A 40 23.15 16.47 -11.80
C ILE A 40 23.47 15.44 -10.70
N SER A 41 24.38 14.48 -10.95
CA SER A 41 24.75 13.45 -9.98
C SER A 41 25.11 13.98 -8.59
N PRO A 42 25.97 15.01 -8.45
CA PRO A 42 26.32 15.54 -7.14
C PRO A 42 25.13 16.13 -6.37
N PHE A 43 24.17 16.73 -7.07
CA PHE A 43 22.94 17.21 -6.50
C PHE A 43 22.05 16.04 -6.04
N TYR A 44 21.89 15.01 -6.88
CA TYR A 44 21.11 13.84 -6.56
C TYR A 44 21.63 13.10 -5.31
N GLU A 45 22.94 12.99 -5.16
CA GLU A 45 23.59 12.35 -4.02
C GLU A 45 23.40 13.08 -2.69
N GLN A 46 23.00 14.36 -2.72
CA GLN A 46 22.67 15.14 -1.52
C GLN A 46 21.19 15.02 -1.10
N LEU A 47 20.31 14.56 -1.99
CA LEU A 47 18.88 14.47 -1.72
C LEU A 47 18.53 13.53 -0.54
N PRO A 48 19.19 12.39 -0.32
CA PRO A 48 18.92 11.55 0.86
C PRO A 48 19.10 12.26 2.20
N VAL A 49 19.96 13.28 2.27
CA VAL A 49 20.12 14.09 3.49
C VAL A 49 18.95 15.04 3.69
N LYS A 50 18.39 15.59 2.59
CA LYS A 50 17.22 16.49 2.62
C LYS A 50 15.92 15.74 2.84
N PHE A 51 15.82 14.48 2.37
CA PHE A 51 14.64 13.65 2.39
C PHE A 51 14.93 12.29 3.02
N PRO A 52 15.20 12.22 4.33
CA PRO A 52 15.72 11.03 5.00
C PRO A 52 14.73 9.85 5.05
N LYS A 53 13.43 10.10 4.90
CA LYS A 53 12.39 9.05 4.84
C LYS A 53 12.22 8.47 3.43
N ALA A 54 12.77 9.11 2.36
CA ALA A 54 12.71 8.60 1.00
C ALA A 54 13.88 7.66 0.68
N VAL A 55 13.66 6.75 -0.28
CA VAL A 55 14.68 5.85 -0.82
C VAL A 55 15.17 6.38 -2.16
N PHE A 56 16.49 6.44 -2.32
CA PHE A 56 17.12 6.92 -3.54
C PHE A 56 17.90 5.80 -4.22
N LEU A 57 17.51 5.48 -5.46
CA LEU A 57 18.11 4.43 -6.26
C LEU A 57 18.80 5.05 -7.50
N LYS A 58 19.94 4.50 -7.90
CA LYS A 58 20.66 4.91 -9.11
C LYS A 58 20.84 3.70 -10.02
N VAL A 59 20.38 3.82 -11.26
CA VAL A 59 20.37 2.76 -12.27
C VAL A 59 21.21 3.23 -13.44
N ASP A 60 22.26 2.49 -13.76
CA ASP A 60 23.00 2.66 -15.02
C ASP A 60 22.25 1.91 -16.13
N VAL A 61 21.83 2.64 -17.16
CA VAL A 61 21.01 2.07 -18.23
C VAL A 61 21.77 1.10 -19.12
N ASP A 62 23.11 1.21 -19.17
CA ASP A 62 23.95 0.28 -19.93
C ASP A 62 24.08 -1.07 -19.19
N SER A 63 24.09 -1.04 -17.86
CA SER A 63 24.17 -2.25 -17.03
C SER A 63 22.79 -2.88 -16.75
N CYS A 64 21.72 -2.07 -16.75
CA CYS A 64 20.36 -2.47 -16.40
C CYS A 64 19.37 -2.07 -17.50
N ALA A 65 19.67 -2.45 -18.76
CA ALA A 65 18.88 -2.04 -19.93
C ALA A 65 17.42 -2.53 -19.87
N GLU A 66 17.18 -3.73 -19.34
CA GLU A 66 15.83 -4.30 -19.17
C GLU A 66 15.01 -3.47 -18.19
N THR A 67 15.60 -3.10 -17.04
CA THR A 67 14.96 -2.24 -16.04
C THR A 67 14.61 -0.87 -16.65
N ALA A 68 15.54 -0.25 -17.36
CA ALA A 68 15.31 1.05 -18.01
C ALA A 68 14.19 1.00 -19.04
N SER A 69 14.18 -0.03 -19.88
CA SER A 69 13.13 -0.25 -20.90
C SER A 69 11.76 -0.49 -20.26
N ALA A 70 11.69 -1.35 -19.24
CA ALA A 70 10.45 -1.63 -18.51
C ALA A 70 9.86 -0.39 -17.84
N GLN A 71 10.71 0.57 -17.44
CA GLN A 71 10.26 1.83 -16.84
C GLN A 71 9.96 2.93 -17.87
N GLY A 72 10.10 2.65 -19.17
CA GLY A 72 9.81 3.60 -20.26
C GLY A 72 10.85 4.73 -20.33
N VAL A 73 12.11 4.47 -19.99
CA VAL A 73 13.20 5.44 -20.04
C VAL A 73 13.74 5.54 -21.47
N ASN A 74 13.49 6.68 -22.13
CA ASN A 74 13.90 6.92 -23.52
C ASN A 74 14.95 8.04 -23.65
N ALA A 75 15.28 8.71 -22.57
CA ALA A 75 16.27 9.80 -22.54
C ALA A 75 16.97 9.85 -21.18
N MET A 76 18.15 10.44 -21.11
CA MET A 76 18.92 10.56 -19.87
C MET A 76 19.35 12.01 -19.62
N PRO A 77 19.36 12.46 -18.36
CA PRO A 77 18.86 11.74 -17.18
C PRO A 77 17.33 11.66 -17.16
N THR A 78 16.79 10.56 -16.62
CA THR A 78 15.37 10.44 -16.27
C THR A 78 15.26 10.03 -14.81
N PHE A 79 14.31 10.65 -14.11
CA PHE A 79 13.98 10.33 -12.73
C PHE A 79 12.55 9.80 -12.70
N VAL A 80 12.38 8.63 -12.10
CA VAL A 80 11.06 8.02 -11.89
C VAL A 80 10.76 8.05 -10.40
N ILE A 81 9.60 8.60 -10.06
CA ILE A 81 9.16 8.69 -8.67
C ILE A 81 8.07 7.66 -8.45
N TYR A 82 8.23 6.86 -7.41
CA TYR A 82 7.24 5.89 -6.95
C TYR A 82 6.78 6.24 -5.56
N LYS A 83 5.50 6.06 -5.30
CA LYS A 83 4.91 6.08 -3.97
C LYS A 83 3.93 4.92 -3.86
N ASN A 84 4.00 4.16 -2.77
CA ASN A 84 3.18 2.96 -2.57
C ASN A 84 3.24 2.01 -3.79
N TRP A 85 4.44 1.72 -4.29
CA TRP A 85 4.71 0.86 -5.45
C TRP A 85 4.16 1.37 -6.79
N ARG A 86 3.49 2.52 -6.81
CA ARG A 86 2.96 3.12 -8.04
C ARG A 86 3.92 4.17 -8.56
N LYS A 87 4.17 4.14 -9.86
CA LYS A 87 4.82 5.23 -10.57
C LYS A 87 3.91 6.45 -10.55
N VAL A 88 4.31 7.49 -9.81
CA VAL A 88 3.50 8.71 -9.63
C VAL A 88 3.99 9.86 -10.47
N ASP A 89 5.28 9.84 -10.90
CA ASP A 89 5.82 10.87 -11.78
C ASP A 89 7.03 10.35 -12.58
N LEU A 90 7.31 11.00 -13.73
CA LEU A 90 8.50 10.79 -14.53
C LEU A 90 9.03 12.15 -14.98
N ILE A 91 10.31 12.43 -14.67
CA ILE A 91 10.96 13.69 -14.94
C ILE A 91 12.15 13.42 -15.87
N THR A 92 12.17 14.03 -17.04
CA THR A 92 13.29 13.95 -17.99
C THR A 92 14.11 15.23 -17.96
N GLY A 93 15.42 15.10 -17.96
CA GLY A 93 16.37 16.21 -18.02
C GLY A 93 17.02 16.57 -16.69
N ALA A 94 18.13 17.31 -16.76
CA ALA A 94 19.00 17.62 -15.62
C ALA A 94 18.63 18.98 -15.00
N ASN A 95 17.41 19.11 -14.46
CA ASN A 95 16.96 20.31 -13.75
C ASN A 95 16.82 20.05 -12.25
N PRO A 96 17.79 20.50 -11.40
CA PRO A 96 17.76 20.26 -9.96
C PRO A 96 16.53 20.84 -9.27
N ALA A 97 16.12 22.06 -9.66
CA ALA A 97 15.00 22.74 -9.01
C ALA A 97 13.67 22.01 -9.27
N ASN A 98 13.44 21.57 -10.51
CA ASN A 98 12.25 20.81 -10.87
C ASN A 98 12.23 19.45 -10.15
N LEU A 99 13.38 18.75 -10.11
CA LEU A 99 13.49 17.47 -9.41
C LEU A 99 13.19 17.61 -7.92
N GLU A 100 13.78 18.61 -7.25
CA GLU A 100 13.55 18.85 -5.82
C GLU A 100 12.08 19.24 -5.55
N ALA A 101 11.50 20.11 -6.39
CA ALA A 101 10.08 20.50 -6.24
C ALA A 101 9.14 19.31 -6.37
N LYS A 102 9.37 18.41 -7.33
CA LYS A 102 8.59 17.20 -7.51
C LYS A 102 8.77 16.23 -6.34
N ILE A 103 9.99 16.02 -5.87
CA ILE A 103 10.23 15.20 -4.68
C ILE A 103 9.48 15.79 -3.46
N ARG A 104 9.57 17.11 -3.22
CA ARG A 104 8.83 17.78 -2.15
C ARG A 104 7.34 17.59 -2.27
N GLN A 105 6.80 17.70 -3.48
CA GLN A 105 5.37 17.52 -3.74
C GLN A 105 4.87 16.18 -3.22
N TYR A 106 5.62 15.09 -3.48
CA TYR A 106 5.23 13.73 -3.05
C TYR A 106 5.74 13.39 -1.64
N TYR A 107 6.81 14.02 -1.17
CA TYR A 107 7.36 13.84 0.17
C TYR A 107 6.50 14.52 1.24
N GLY A 108 6.02 15.73 0.97
CA GLY A 108 5.20 16.53 1.91
C GLY A 108 3.77 16.03 2.10
N THR A 109 3.31 15.04 1.31
CA THR A 109 2.02 14.36 1.58
C THR A 109 2.11 13.40 2.77
N GLU A 110 3.26 13.32 3.44
CA GLU A 110 3.47 12.50 4.64
C GLU A 110 3.14 13.22 5.96
N GLU A 111 2.90 14.56 5.95
CA GLU A 111 2.51 15.27 7.18
C GLU A 111 1.03 15.11 7.57
N ALA A 112 0.24 14.38 6.75
CA ALA A 112 -1.15 14.06 7.05
C ALA A 112 -1.39 12.53 7.12
N GLY A 113 -0.54 11.79 7.81
CA GLY A 113 -0.77 10.38 8.12
C GLY A 113 0.28 9.43 7.58
N ASP A 114 1.41 9.31 8.23
CA ASP A 114 2.14 8.06 8.42
C ASP A 114 3.29 8.25 9.42
N GLU A 115 2.96 8.48 10.68
CA GLU A 115 3.78 7.98 11.78
C GLU A 115 3.40 6.53 12.07
N ASP A 116 3.18 5.71 11.03
CA ASP A 116 2.91 4.30 11.32
C ASP A 116 3.03 3.40 10.09
N SER A 117 4.21 3.13 9.58
CA SER A 117 4.45 1.80 9.03
C SER A 117 4.68 0.85 10.21
N ALA A 118 3.61 0.60 10.94
CA ALA A 118 3.61 -0.14 12.18
C ALA A 118 4.02 -1.62 12.03
N VAL A 119 4.22 -2.09 10.80
CA VAL A 119 4.63 -3.46 10.52
C VAL A 119 5.76 -3.48 9.50
N PRO A 120 7.00 -3.81 9.89
CA PRO A 120 8.12 -3.88 8.96
C PRO A 120 7.84 -4.82 7.78
N GLY A 121 8.04 -4.33 6.55
CA GLY A 121 7.83 -5.12 5.33
C GLY A 121 6.40 -5.22 4.82
N GLN A 122 5.44 -4.57 5.46
CA GLN A 122 4.05 -4.47 5.00
C GLN A 122 3.72 -3.04 4.59
N MET A 123 2.84 -2.88 3.60
CA MET A 123 2.39 -1.58 3.12
C MET A 123 0.93 -1.34 3.47
N ASP A 124 0.51 -0.08 3.51
CA ASP A 124 -0.90 0.28 3.59
C ASP A 124 -1.60 -0.08 2.26
N LEU A 125 -2.68 -0.85 2.37
CA LEU A 125 -3.47 -1.30 1.23
C LEU A 125 -4.55 -0.30 0.79
N ALA A 126 -4.63 0.90 1.36
CA ALA A 126 -5.64 1.91 1.05
C ALA A 126 -5.72 2.25 -0.45
N THR A 127 -4.57 2.25 -1.15
CA THR A 127 -4.51 2.52 -2.60
C THR A 127 -5.09 1.39 -3.46
N PHE A 128 -5.28 0.22 -2.89
CA PHE A 128 -5.89 -0.94 -3.56
C PHE A 128 -7.39 -1.08 -3.27
N ILE A 129 -7.96 -0.26 -2.39
CA ILE A 129 -9.38 -0.27 -2.07
C ILE A 129 -10.17 0.41 -3.19
N THR A 130 -11.16 -0.29 -3.75
CA THR A 130 -12.15 0.27 -4.68
C THR A 130 -13.29 0.87 -3.88
N LYS A 131 -13.16 2.14 -3.48
CA LYS A 131 -14.10 2.80 -2.56
C LYS A 131 -15.56 2.77 -3.05
N SER A 132 -15.79 2.78 -4.37
CA SER A 132 -17.14 2.70 -4.96
C SER A 132 -17.81 1.33 -4.82
N GLU A 133 -17.05 0.30 -4.48
CA GLU A 133 -17.53 -1.07 -4.27
C GLU A 133 -17.50 -1.48 -2.79
N CYS A 134 -17.12 -0.53 -1.92
CA CYS A 134 -17.21 -0.73 -0.48
C CYS A 134 -18.58 -0.29 0.01
N GLU A 135 -19.13 -1.01 0.98
CA GLU A 135 -20.40 -0.68 1.62
C GLU A 135 -20.35 -0.99 3.11
N CYS A 136 -21.24 -0.38 3.87
CA CYS A 136 -21.42 -0.66 5.27
C CYS A 136 -22.91 -0.78 5.57
N LEU A 137 -23.32 -1.86 6.23
CA LEU A 137 -24.69 -2.02 6.70
C LEU A 137 -24.81 -1.44 8.11
N ASN A 138 -25.90 -0.73 8.36
CA ASN A 138 -26.22 -0.02 9.61
C ASN A 138 -25.27 1.17 9.87
N GLU A 139 -24.69 1.78 8.82
CA GLU A 139 -23.98 3.05 9.01
C GLU A 139 -24.94 4.25 9.10
N SER A 140 -24.57 5.23 9.90
CA SER A 140 -25.28 6.50 9.98
C SER A 140 -25.04 7.36 8.73
N ASP A 141 -26.10 7.99 8.21
CA ASP A 141 -26.03 8.88 7.04
C ASP A 141 -25.02 10.03 7.23
N ASP A 142 -24.90 10.55 8.44
CA ASP A 142 -23.97 11.64 8.78
C ASP A 142 -22.53 11.16 8.96
N HIS A 143 -22.32 9.87 9.22
CA HIS A 143 -21.04 9.27 9.56
C HIS A 143 -20.76 7.97 8.78
N PRO A 144 -20.69 8.05 7.43
CA PRO A 144 -20.52 6.88 6.58
C PRO A 144 -19.10 6.30 6.62
N LEU A 145 -18.97 5.06 6.13
CA LEU A 145 -17.71 4.32 5.99
C LEU A 145 -16.59 5.14 5.29
N ALA A 146 -16.99 5.98 4.34
CA ALA A 146 -16.03 6.83 3.62
C ALA A 146 -15.20 7.71 4.55
N HIS A 147 -15.71 8.12 5.70
CA HIS A 147 -14.98 8.90 6.70
C HIS A 147 -13.86 8.06 7.34
N ALA A 148 -14.13 6.81 7.71
CA ALA A 148 -13.14 5.93 8.34
C ALA A 148 -12.05 5.45 7.36
N LEU A 149 -12.33 5.42 6.05
CA LEU A 149 -11.36 5.06 5.01
C LEU A 149 -10.50 6.23 4.52
N ASN A 150 -10.71 7.43 5.05
CA ASN A 150 -9.95 8.63 4.72
C ASN A 150 -9.28 9.19 5.97
N SER A 151 -8.02 9.60 5.84
CA SER A 151 -7.29 10.27 6.92
C SER A 151 -7.67 11.75 7.12
N GLY A 152 -8.67 12.25 6.38
CA GLY A 152 -9.03 13.67 6.31
C GLY A 152 -10.02 14.16 7.35
N GLY A 153 -10.35 13.37 8.37
CA GLY A 153 -11.30 13.73 9.43
C GLY A 153 -12.72 13.15 9.20
N GLY A 154 -13.50 13.08 10.27
CA GLY A 154 -14.76 12.34 10.35
C GLY A 154 -14.57 10.97 10.95
N TYR A 155 -15.66 10.25 11.11
CA TYR A 155 -15.68 8.89 11.66
C TYR A 155 -16.86 8.11 11.07
N LEU A 156 -16.79 6.80 11.10
CA LEU A 156 -17.93 5.90 10.86
C LEU A 156 -18.66 5.70 12.18
N ALA A 157 -19.99 5.79 12.15
CA ALA A 157 -20.83 5.42 13.29
C ALA A 157 -21.95 4.48 12.86
N SER A 158 -22.36 3.59 13.77
CA SER A 158 -23.57 2.83 13.60
C SER A 158 -24.82 3.69 13.87
N ASP A 159 -25.96 3.32 13.28
CA ASP A 159 -27.24 4.07 13.35
C ASP A 159 -28.22 3.46 14.35
N CYS A 160 -28.78 2.30 14.05
CA CYS A 160 -29.88 1.72 14.84
C CYS A 160 -29.42 1.01 16.11
N ASP A 161 -28.28 0.34 16.07
CA ASP A 161 -27.68 -0.43 17.15
C ASP A 161 -26.15 -0.44 17.01
N GLU A 162 -25.45 -1.16 17.90
CA GLU A 162 -23.99 -1.24 17.92
C GLU A 162 -23.38 -2.08 16.80
N GLN A 163 -24.17 -2.81 16.01
CA GLN A 163 -23.66 -3.73 15.00
C GLN A 163 -23.37 -3.03 13.68
N LEU A 164 -22.30 -3.45 13.03
CA LEU A 164 -21.92 -3.00 11.69
C LEU A 164 -21.43 -4.17 10.84
N ILE A 165 -21.74 -4.17 9.55
CA ILE A 165 -21.09 -5.04 8.57
C ILE A 165 -20.40 -4.17 7.54
N ILE A 166 -19.06 -4.20 7.55
CA ILE A 166 -18.21 -3.41 6.66
C ILE A 166 -17.68 -4.33 5.58
N ASN A 167 -17.98 -4.05 4.31
CA ASN A 167 -17.44 -4.76 3.16
C ASN A 167 -16.40 -3.88 2.44
N ILE A 168 -15.16 -4.37 2.35
CA ILE A 168 -14.05 -3.70 1.65
C ILE A 168 -13.66 -4.54 0.44
N THR A 169 -13.71 -3.94 -0.75
CA THR A 169 -13.31 -4.56 -2.00
C THR A 169 -11.98 -3.98 -2.49
N PHE A 170 -11.07 -4.87 -2.90
CA PHE A 170 -9.78 -4.50 -3.46
C PHE A 170 -9.79 -4.59 -4.99
N ASN A 171 -9.10 -3.69 -5.69
CA ASN A 171 -8.99 -3.67 -7.15
C ASN A 171 -8.08 -4.79 -7.73
N GLN A 172 -7.42 -5.53 -6.87
CA GLN A 172 -6.62 -6.73 -7.19
C GLN A 172 -6.52 -7.62 -5.95
N LEU A 173 -6.06 -8.86 -6.14
CA LEU A 173 -5.81 -9.76 -5.03
C LEU A 173 -4.67 -9.23 -4.15
N VAL A 174 -4.91 -9.24 -2.84
CA VAL A 174 -3.95 -8.80 -1.82
C VAL A 174 -3.70 -9.89 -0.78
N LYS A 175 -2.57 -9.77 -0.09
CA LYS A 175 -2.27 -10.51 1.15
C LYS A 175 -2.45 -9.52 2.29
N ILE A 176 -3.28 -9.85 3.27
CA ILE A 176 -3.50 -8.98 4.43
C ILE A 176 -2.73 -9.55 5.62
N HIS A 177 -1.84 -8.75 6.19
CA HIS A 177 -1.05 -9.10 7.37
C HIS A 177 -1.72 -8.63 8.67
N SER A 178 -2.20 -7.40 8.70
CA SER A 178 -2.78 -6.79 9.88
C SER A 178 -3.88 -5.79 9.55
N LEU A 179 -4.75 -5.58 10.52
CA LEU A 179 -5.83 -4.61 10.54
C LEU A 179 -5.47 -3.52 11.54
N LYS A 180 -5.72 -2.26 11.19
CA LYS A 180 -5.57 -1.11 12.09
C LYS A 180 -6.93 -0.45 12.27
N ILE A 181 -7.36 -0.31 13.51
CA ILE A 181 -8.58 0.40 13.88
C ILE A 181 -8.21 1.49 14.88
N LYS A 182 -8.61 2.72 14.59
CA LYS A 182 -8.58 3.81 15.54
C LYS A 182 -10.03 4.16 15.90
N ALA A 183 -10.31 4.19 17.20
CA ALA A 183 -11.65 4.44 17.70
C ALA A 183 -11.59 4.93 19.16
N PRO A 184 -12.65 5.60 19.65
CA PRO A 184 -12.78 5.93 21.07
C PRO A 184 -12.78 4.66 21.93
N ALA A 185 -12.15 4.72 23.11
CA ALA A 185 -11.98 3.58 23.99
C ALA A 185 -13.29 2.99 24.53
N ASP A 186 -14.37 3.76 24.54
CA ASP A 186 -15.70 3.35 25.00
C ASP A 186 -16.61 2.89 23.86
N LYS A 187 -16.54 3.53 22.69
CA LYS A 187 -17.40 3.26 21.53
C LYS A 187 -16.77 2.41 20.45
N GLY A 188 -15.47 2.13 20.56
CA GLY A 188 -14.77 1.32 19.58
C GLY A 188 -15.25 -0.13 19.57
N PRO A 189 -15.08 -0.84 18.43
CA PRO A 189 -15.49 -2.23 18.30
C PRO A 189 -14.77 -3.15 19.28
N LYS A 190 -15.47 -4.20 19.76
CA LYS A 190 -14.91 -5.18 20.69
C LYS A 190 -14.80 -6.56 20.07
N PHE A 191 -15.92 -7.18 19.70
CA PHE A 191 -15.90 -8.49 19.05
C PHE A 191 -16.17 -8.35 17.55
N LEU A 192 -15.23 -8.87 16.73
CA LEU A 192 -15.31 -8.84 15.28
C LEU A 192 -15.22 -10.25 14.71
N LYS A 193 -15.98 -10.50 13.63
CA LYS A 193 -15.81 -11.68 12.79
C LYS A 193 -15.35 -11.25 11.41
N LEU A 194 -14.29 -11.89 10.90
CA LEU A 194 -13.73 -11.60 9.59
C LEU A 194 -14.09 -12.68 8.59
N PHE A 195 -14.61 -12.25 7.44
CA PHE A 195 -14.90 -13.10 6.29
C PHE A 195 -14.13 -12.58 5.08
N ILE A 196 -13.73 -13.46 4.17
CA ILE A 196 -13.05 -13.06 2.93
C ILE A 196 -13.73 -13.69 1.72
N ASN A 197 -13.57 -13.03 0.57
CA ASN A 197 -13.98 -13.54 -0.74
C ASN A 197 -15.46 -13.97 -0.78
N GLN A 198 -16.32 -13.21 -0.10
CA GLN A 198 -17.75 -13.43 -0.16
C GLN A 198 -18.30 -12.89 -1.48
N PRO A 199 -19.22 -13.61 -2.16
CA PRO A 199 -19.77 -13.18 -3.45
C PRO A 199 -20.71 -11.96 -3.34
N ARG A 200 -21.21 -11.69 -2.14
CA ARG A 200 -22.05 -10.53 -1.78
C ARG A 200 -21.88 -10.21 -0.31
N THR A 201 -22.30 -9.03 0.09
CA THR A 201 -22.32 -8.64 1.50
C THR A 201 -23.27 -9.55 2.28
N LEU A 202 -22.80 -10.06 3.41
CA LEU A 202 -23.58 -10.86 4.34
C LEU A 202 -24.62 -9.99 5.03
N ASP A 203 -25.77 -10.55 5.38
CA ASP A 203 -26.67 -9.94 6.34
C ASP A 203 -26.26 -10.28 7.79
N PHE A 204 -26.88 -9.63 8.78
CA PHE A 204 -26.55 -9.80 10.20
C PHE A 204 -26.79 -11.22 10.72
N ASP A 205 -27.83 -11.91 10.23
CA ASP A 205 -28.12 -13.30 10.61
C ASP A 205 -27.04 -14.24 10.06
N GLN A 206 -26.68 -14.06 8.80
CA GLN A 206 -25.59 -14.81 8.16
C GLN A 206 -24.24 -14.55 8.83
N ALA A 207 -23.91 -13.29 9.13
CA ALA A 207 -22.66 -12.93 9.79
C ALA A 207 -22.59 -13.50 11.21
N THR A 208 -23.72 -13.55 11.91
CA THR A 208 -23.81 -14.16 13.25
C THR A 208 -23.64 -15.66 13.18
N GLY A 209 -24.37 -16.35 12.27
CA GLY A 209 -24.42 -17.81 12.20
C GLY A 209 -23.26 -18.47 11.47
N ASN A 210 -22.62 -17.77 10.51
CA ASN A 210 -21.57 -18.34 9.70
C ASN A 210 -20.23 -18.46 10.45
N ILE A 211 -19.44 -19.45 10.03
CA ILE A 211 -18.06 -19.63 10.50
C ILE A 211 -17.17 -18.59 9.82
N SER A 212 -16.57 -17.73 10.61
CA SER A 212 -15.61 -16.74 10.15
C SER A 212 -14.25 -17.36 9.80
N VAL A 213 -13.46 -16.63 9.03
CA VAL A 213 -12.04 -16.96 8.80
C VAL A 213 -11.23 -16.72 10.08
N GLN A 214 -11.58 -15.66 10.80
CA GLN A 214 -10.97 -15.30 12.08
C GLN A 214 -11.94 -14.46 12.91
N ASP A 215 -12.02 -14.77 14.20
CA ASP A 215 -12.64 -13.90 15.21
C ASP A 215 -11.56 -13.10 15.90
N LEU A 216 -11.85 -11.84 16.23
CA LEU A 216 -11.00 -10.93 16.98
C LEU A 216 -11.77 -10.38 18.17
N GLU A 217 -11.08 -10.31 19.31
CA GLU A 217 -11.52 -9.53 20.46
C GLU A 217 -10.50 -8.40 20.66
N LEU A 218 -10.94 -7.16 20.49
CA LEU A 218 -10.11 -5.97 20.60
C LEU A 218 -10.16 -5.41 22.02
N SER A 219 -8.99 -5.06 22.52
CA SER A 219 -8.84 -4.28 23.74
C SER A 219 -8.83 -2.77 23.44
N PRO A 220 -9.08 -1.90 24.42
CA PRO A 220 -8.94 -0.45 24.23
C PRO A 220 -7.58 -0.01 23.69
N SER A 221 -6.49 -0.72 24.02
CA SER A 221 -5.15 -0.44 23.51
C SER A 221 -5.00 -0.74 22.00
N ASP A 222 -5.77 -1.70 21.46
CA ASP A 222 -5.79 -2.01 20.03
C ASP A 222 -6.48 -0.91 19.22
N LEU A 223 -7.35 -0.12 19.88
CA LEU A 223 -8.11 0.98 19.30
C LEU A 223 -7.35 2.31 19.23
N GLU A 224 -6.15 2.37 19.78
CA GLU A 224 -5.27 3.55 19.68
C GLU A 224 -4.65 3.67 18.27
N GLY A 225 -4.93 2.71 17.39
CA GLY A 225 -4.36 2.64 16.04
C GLY A 225 -3.14 1.73 15.96
N ASN A 226 -2.99 0.82 16.89
CA ASN A 226 -1.98 -0.22 16.82
C ASN A 226 -2.39 -1.31 15.81
N PRO A 227 -1.44 -1.87 15.03
CA PRO A 227 -1.76 -2.94 14.10
C PRO A 227 -2.13 -4.23 14.83
N VAL A 228 -3.31 -4.73 14.58
CA VAL A 228 -3.79 -6.03 15.06
C VAL A 228 -3.41 -7.11 14.05
N PRO A 229 -2.53 -8.06 14.38
CA PRO A 229 -2.09 -9.08 13.44
C PRO A 229 -3.21 -10.06 13.12
N LEU A 230 -3.34 -10.40 11.83
CA LEU A 230 -4.25 -11.43 11.36
C LEU A 230 -3.53 -12.77 11.22
N LYS A 231 -4.30 -13.87 11.15
CA LYS A 231 -3.78 -15.20 10.82
C LYS A 231 -3.33 -15.22 9.35
N PHE A 232 -2.19 -14.62 9.06
CA PHE A 232 -1.67 -14.30 7.73
C PHE A 232 -1.82 -15.43 6.70
N VAL A 233 -1.65 -16.69 7.13
CA VAL A 233 -1.81 -17.86 6.26
C VAL A 233 -3.23 -17.95 5.66
N LYS A 234 -4.25 -17.45 6.36
CA LYS A 234 -5.63 -17.47 5.88
C LYS A 234 -5.98 -16.29 4.97
N PHE A 235 -5.17 -15.23 4.96
CA PHE A 235 -5.42 -13.98 4.24
C PHE A 235 -4.41 -13.77 3.08
N GLN A 236 -4.04 -14.86 2.37
CA GLN A 236 -3.02 -14.84 1.30
C GLN A 236 -3.56 -14.45 -0.08
N SER A 237 -4.88 -14.50 -0.29
CA SER A 237 -5.50 -14.20 -1.59
C SER A 237 -6.88 -13.60 -1.34
N VAL A 238 -6.91 -12.30 -1.08
CA VAL A 238 -8.12 -11.59 -0.66
C VAL A 238 -8.54 -10.61 -1.75
N GLN A 239 -9.75 -10.78 -2.30
CA GLN A 239 -10.40 -9.86 -3.22
C GLN A 239 -11.32 -8.90 -2.46
N ASN A 240 -12.04 -9.42 -1.47
CA ASN A 240 -12.82 -8.62 -0.53
C ASN A 240 -12.69 -9.18 0.89
N ILE A 241 -12.84 -8.30 1.87
CA ILE A 241 -12.93 -8.64 3.28
C ILE A 241 -14.18 -8.01 3.88
N GLN A 242 -14.94 -8.81 4.64
CA GLN A 242 -16.07 -8.33 5.39
C GLN A 242 -15.79 -8.42 6.88
N ILE A 243 -16.05 -7.33 7.58
CA ILE A 243 -15.87 -7.21 9.02
C ILE A 243 -17.27 -7.07 9.64
N PHE A 244 -17.71 -8.10 10.34
CA PHE A 244 -18.89 -8.01 11.18
C PHE A 244 -18.46 -7.58 12.57
N ILE A 245 -18.91 -6.42 13.00
CA ILE A 245 -18.76 -5.91 14.36
C ILE A 245 -20.01 -6.29 15.12
N LYS A 246 -19.83 -7.13 16.14
CA LYS A 246 -20.94 -7.69 16.92
C LYS A 246 -21.36 -6.79 18.07
N ASP A 247 -20.36 -6.11 18.69
CA ASP A 247 -20.56 -5.24 19.84
C ASP A 247 -19.41 -4.24 19.96
N ASN A 248 -19.52 -3.30 20.90
CA ASN A 248 -18.52 -2.30 21.23
C ASN A 248 -17.98 -2.48 22.65
N GLN A 249 -17.01 -1.65 23.04
CA GLN A 249 -16.29 -1.77 24.31
C GLN A 249 -17.18 -1.51 25.54
N SER A 250 -18.14 -0.59 25.45
CA SER A 250 -19.01 -0.22 26.56
C SER A 250 -20.33 -0.98 26.60
N GLY A 251 -20.71 -1.68 25.51
CA GLY A 251 -22.03 -2.27 25.34
C GLY A 251 -23.13 -1.22 25.14
N GLY A 252 -22.78 -0.03 24.66
CA GLY A 252 -23.75 1.02 24.29
C GLY A 252 -24.29 0.84 22.87
N ASP A 253 -25.30 1.62 22.51
CA ASP A 253 -26.04 1.48 21.25
C ASP A 253 -25.30 1.96 20.00
N VAL A 254 -24.15 2.65 20.15
CA VAL A 254 -23.41 3.23 19.03
C VAL A 254 -21.96 2.78 19.01
N THR A 255 -21.56 2.16 17.89
CA THR A 255 -20.16 1.85 17.59
C THR A 255 -19.57 2.96 16.73
N GLN A 256 -18.35 3.39 17.05
CA GLN A 256 -17.62 4.43 16.32
C GLN A 256 -16.25 3.93 15.88
N ILE A 257 -15.87 4.26 14.63
CA ILE A 257 -14.52 4.01 14.06
C ILE A 257 -14.03 5.30 13.42
N ASP A 258 -12.94 5.86 13.95
CA ASP A 258 -12.31 7.09 13.43
C ASP A 258 -11.45 6.78 12.21
N HIS A 259 -10.79 5.62 12.18
CA HIS A 259 -9.95 5.22 11.05
C HIS A 259 -9.83 3.70 10.95
N LEU A 260 -9.92 3.18 9.72
CA LEU A 260 -9.80 1.77 9.36
C LEU A 260 -8.77 1.63 8.25
N ALA A 261 -7.72 0.84 8.48
CA ALA A 261 -6.69 0.56 7.49
C ALA A 261 -6.26 -0.92 7.49
N PHE A 262 -5.70 -1.36 6.37
CA PHE A 262 -5.20 -2.72 6.18
C PHE A 262 -3.75 -2.66 5.76
N TYR A 263 -2.91 -3.49 6.36
CA TYR A 263 -1.49 -3.62 6.02
C TYR A 263 -1.21 -5.00 5.43
N GLY A 264 -0.44 -5.01 4.36
CA GLY A 264 -0.15 -6.24 3.66
C GLY A 264 0.68 -6.01 2.39
N SER A 265 0.47 -6.85 1.38
CA SER A 265 1.13 -6.71 0.09
C SER A 265 0.20 -7.12 -1.06
N PRO A 266 0.28 -6.45 -2.22
CA PRO A 266 -0.43 -6.90 -3.41
C PRO A 266 0.16 -8.22 -3.90
N ILE A 267 -0.69 -9.06 -4.51
CA ILE A 267 -0.21 -10.22 -5.26
C ILE A 267 0.12 -9.72 -6.66
N SER A 268 1.42 -9.67 -7.01
CA SER A 268 1.83 -9.42 -8.38
C SER A 268 1.36 -10.61 -9.23
N THR A 269 0.38 -10.40 -10.09
CA THR A 269 0.09 -11.34 -11.18
C THR A 269 1.24 -11.25 -12.15
N THR A 270 2.19 -12.19 -12.05
CA THR A 270 3.17 -12.40 -13.13
C THR A 270 2.35 -12.73 -14.38
N ASN A 271 2.37 -11.84 -15.35
CA ASN A 271 1.62 -12.03 -16.60
C ASN A 271 2.31 -13.15 -17.38
N MET A 272 1.87 -14.40 -17.17
CA MET A 272 2.41 -15.59 -17.86
C MET A 272 2.28 -15.50 -19.39
N GLY A 273 1.56 -14.51 -19.91
CA GLY A 273 1.44 -14.19 -21.34
C GLY A 273 2.70 -13.60 -21.99
N GLU A 274 3.67 -13.11 -21.20
CA GLU A 274 4.93 -12.56 -21.70
C GLU A 274 6.08 -13.55 -21.80
N PHE A 275 5.91 -14.78 -21.32
CA PHE A 275 6.87 -15.85 -21.60
C PHE A 275 6.74 -16.31 -23.05
N LYS A 276 7.30 -15.55 -24.01
CA LYS A 276 7.62 -16.09 -25.33
C LYS A 276 8.57 -17.25 -25.12
N ARG A 277 8.11 -18.47 -25.43
CA ARG A 277 8.99 -19.63 -25.56
C ARG A 277 10.12 -19.22 -26.52
N VAL A 278 11.33 -19.11 -26.01
CA VAL A 278 12.53 -19.08 -26.85
C VAL A 278 12.57 -20.47 -27.50
N ALA A 279 12.15 -20.52 -28.75
CA ALA A 279 12.26 -21.73 -29.54
C ALA A 279 13.75 -22.05 -29.67
N GLY A 280 14.21 -23.07 -28.97
CA GLY A 280 15.54 -23.63 -29.17
C GLY A 280 15.70 -24.00 -30.64
N LYS A 281 16.75 -23.50 -31.32
CA LYS A 281 17.13 -23.95 -32.65
C LYS A 281 17.41 -25.44 -32.58
N LYS A 282 16.60 -26.19 -33.30
CA LYS A 282 16.78 -27.63 -33.52
C LYS A 282 17.87 -27.81 -34.58
N GLY A 283 18.92 -28.52 -34.24
CA GLY A 283 19.78 -29.16 -35.21
C GLY A 283 21.14 -28.52 -35.39
N GLU A 284 22.15 -29.14 -34.82
CA GLU A 284 23.35 -29.56 -35.56
C GLU A 284 23.92 -30.78 -34.89
N SER A 285 23.82 -31.91 -35.63
CA SER A 285 24.50 -33.16 -35.36
C SER A 285 25.95 -33.06 -35.81
N HIS A 286 26.89 -33.37 -34.93
CA HIS A 286 28.11 -34.09 -35.28
C HIS A 286 28.53 -35.03 -34.15
#